data_b58b1bc03932ff599017afc16ce0c70a
#
_entry.id   b58b1bc03932ff599017afc16ce0c70a
#
_cell.length_a   1.000
_cell.length_b   1.000
_cell.length_c   1.000
_cell.angle_alpha   90.00
_cell.angle_beta   90.00
_cell.angle_gamma   90.00
#
_symmetry.space_group_name_H-M   'P 1'
#
loop_
_entity.id
_entity.type
_entity.pdbx_description
1 polymer ?
#
loop_
_entity_poly.entity_id
_entity_poly.type
_entity_poly.pdbx_seq_one_letter_code
_entity_poly.pdbx_strand_id
1 'polypeptide(L)'
;MSTRTATQPALTPKQFELVAKALADPRRMALLEAIGSEREYACSKLCRVFPLSKGTVSHHMKELMNAGLIQSRKEGQFMHFEIRREVLAAYSAELMRRVVRTD
;
A
#
# COMPACT_ATOMS: atom_id res chain seq x y z
N MET A 1 -2.96 -8.24 -25.86
CA MET A 1 -3.50 -8.06 -25.49
C MET A 1 -3.69 -7.62 -24.34
N SER A 2 -4.01 -7.01 -23.99
CA SER A 2 -4.27 -6.34 -22.84
C SER A 2 -5.12 -7.05 -21.89
N THR A 3 -5.01 -8.27 -21.94
CA THR A 3 -5.85 -9.04 -21.06
C THR A 3 -5.57 -8.78 -19.63
N ARG A 4 -4.40 -8.28 -19.29
CA ARG A 4 -4.12 -8.11 -17.93
C ARG A 4 -4.89 -6.99 -17.33
N THR A 5 -5.25 -5.99 -18.08
CA THR A 5 -6.12 -4.97 -17.52
C THR A 5 -7.48 -5.53 -17.20
N ALA A 6 -7.92 -6.47 -18.00
CA ALA A 6 -9.20 -7.08 -17.76
C ALA A 6 -9.20 -7.99 -16.54
N THR A 7 -8.05 -8.43 -16.12
CA THR A 7 -7.97 -9.34 -14.98
C THR A 7 -7.83 -8.64 -13.65
N GLN A 8 -7.69 -7.33 -13.67
CA GLN A 8 -7.51 -6.60 -12.44
C GLN A 8 -8.88 -6.28 -11.85
N PRO A 9 -9.21 -6.82 -10.69
CA PRO A 9 -10.52 -6.60 -10.11
C PRO A 9 -10.67 -5.17 -9.62
N ALA A 10 -11.88 -4.66 -9.74
CA ALA A 10 -12.20 -3.37 -9.18
C ALA A 10 -12.20 -3.46 -7.66
N LEU A 11 -11.87 -2.37 -7.01
CA LEU A 11 -11.94 -2.33 -5.56
C LEU A 11 -13.39 -2.36 -5.10
N THR A 12 -13.64 -3.08 -4.01
CA THR A 12 -14.93 -2.99 -3.36
C THR A 12 -15.04 -1.61 -2.69
N PRO A 13 -16.26 -1.14 -2.44
CA PRO A 13 -16.42 0.12 -1.70
C PRO A 13 -15.69 0.12 -0.37
N LYS A 14 -15.70 -1.00 0.32
CA LYS A 14 -15.00 -1.12 1.59
C LYS A 14 -13.49 -0.97 1.42
N GLN A 15 -12.92 -1.62 0.43
CA GLN A 15 -11.50 -1.53 0.18
C GLN A 15 -11.09 -0.12 -0.24
N PHE A 16 -11.92 0.52 -1.06
CA PHE A 16 -11.66 1.90 -1.45
C PHE A 16 -11.55 2.79 -0.20
N GLU A 17 -12.47 2.61 0.73
CA GLU A 17 -12.46 3.38 1.97
C GLU A 17 -11.20 3.09 2.81
N LEU A 18 -10.82 1.82 2.91
CA LEU A 18 -9.64 1.44 3.68
C LEU A 18 -8.37 2.06 3.10
N VAL A 19 -8.27 2.08 1.77
CA VAL A 19 -7.11 2.70 1.12
C VAL A 19 -7.09 4.19 1.41
N ALA A 20 -8.23 4.85 1.28
CA ALA A 20 -8.30 6.29 1.53
C ALA A 20 -7.87 6.62 2.96
N LYS A 21 -8.33 5.85 3.92
CA LYS A 21 -7.98 6.06 5.32
C LYS A 21 -6.49 5.81 5.58
N ALA A 22 -5.96 4.77 4.96
CA ALA A 22 -4.55 4.45 5.14
C ALA A 22 -3.66 5.56 4.61
N LEU A 23 -4.02 6.12 3.46
CA LEU A 23 -3.22 7.18 2.84
C LEU A 23 -3.37 8.53 3.53
N ALA A 24 -4.36 8.68 4.39
CA ALA A 24 -4.61 9.96 5.05
C ALA A 24 -3.59 10.29 6.15
N ASP A 25 -2.88 9.29 6.65
CA ASP A 25 -1.91 9.50 7.71
C ASP A 25 -0.54 9.82 7.09
N PRO A 26 0.05 10.99 7.39
CA PRO A 26 1.33 11.37 6.77
C PRO A 26 2.47 10.40 7.05
N ARG A 27 2.48 9.78 8.24
CA ARG A 27 3.54 8.82 8.55
C ARG A 27 3.38 7.56 7.74
N ARG A 28 2.14 7.08 7.58
CA ARG A 28 1.89 5.91 6.75
C ARG A 28 2.25 6.20 5.30
N MET A 29 1.92 7.40 4.84
CA MET A 29 2.27 7.78 3.48
C MET A 29 3.78 7.77 3.28
N ALA A 30 4.53 8.30 4.24
CA ALA A 30 5.98 8.32 4.14
C ALA A 30 6.57 6.90 4.13
N LEU A 31 6.02 6.03 4.97
CA LEU A 31 6.45 4.64 4.99
C LEU A 31 6.15 3.95 3.67
N LEU A 32 4.97 4.22 3.11
CA LEU A 32 4.58 3.64 1.83
C LEU A 32 5.52 4.10 0.72
N GLU A 33 5.87 5.40 0.71
CA GLU A 33 6.81 5.92 -0.27
C GLU A 33 8.16 5.24 -0.17
N ALA A 34 8.62 5.01 1.07
CA ALA A 34 9.90 4.32 1.27
C ALA A 34 9.85 2.90 0.71
N ILE A 35 8.77 2.18 1.02
CA ILE A 35 8.62 0.81 0.53
C ILE A 35 8.60 0.80 -1.00
N GLY A 36 7.95 1.79 -1.60
CA GLY A 36 7.85 1.88 -3.05
C GLY A 36 9.14 2.26 -3.74
N SER A 37 10.14 2.72 -2.99
CA SER A 37 11.41 3.13 -3.58
C SER A 37 12.28 1.94 -3.95
N GLU A 38 11.94 0.74 -3.50
CA GLU A 38 12.66 -0.48 -3.80
C GLU A 38 11.68 -1.58 -4.17
N ARG A 39 12.20 -2.62 -4.78
CA ARG A 39 11.35 -3.73 -5.16
C ARG A 39 10.78 -4.43 -3.94
N GLU A 40 11.62 -4.64 -2.93
CA GLU A 40 11.21 -5.15 -1.63
C GLU A 40 11.95 -4.36 -0.58
N TYR A 41 11.31 -4.11 0.54
CA TYR A 41 11.89 -3.27 1.57
C TYR A 41 11.86 -4.02 2.90
N ALA A 42 13.02 -4.19 3.50
CA ALA A 42 13.13 -4.95 4.74
C ALA A 42 12.50 -4.18 5.91
N CYS A 43 11.76 -4.92 6.74
CA CYS A 43 11.17 -4.33 7.93
C CYS A 43 12.23 -3.71 8.84
N SER A 44 13.38 -4.37 8.98
CA SER A 44 14.46 -3.86 9.81
C SER A 44 14.98 -2.52 9.31
N LYS A 45 14.97 -2.33 8.00
CA LYS A 45 15.41 -1.06 7.41
C LYS A 45 14.43 0.05 7.75
N LEU A 46 13.14 -0.23 7.70
CA LEU A 46 12.13 0.74 8.10
C LEU A 46 12.33 1.19 9.53
N CYS A 47 12.57 0.24 10.42
CA CYS A 47 12.77 0.56 11.83
C CYS A 47 14.03 1.36 12.06
N ARG A 48 15.02 1.22 11.18
CA ARG A 48 16.27 1.94 11.30
C ARG A 48 16.19 3.36 10.74
N VAL A 49 15.44 3.49 9.63
CA VAL A 49 15.40 4.75 8.90
C VAL A 49 14.39 5.74 9.50
N PHE A 50 13.30 5.24 10.04
CA PHE A 50 12.25 6.11 10.54
C PHE A 50 12.35 6.27 12.06
N PRO A 51 12.18 7.51 12.55
CA PRO A 51 12.26 7.78 14.00
C PRO A 51 10.96 7.39 14.69
N LEU A 52 10.55 6.17 14.54
CA LEU A 52 9.33 5.64 15.12
C LEU A 52 9.68 4.37 15.89
N SER A 53 8.91 4.10 16.93
CA SER A 53 9.10 2.86 17.67
C SER A 53 8.73 1.68 16.79
N LYS A 54 9.28 0.53 17.13
CA LYS A 54 8.99 -0.70 16.40
C LYS A 54 7.50 -1.00 16.41
N GLY A 55 6.83 -0.76 17.56
CA GLY A 55 5.41 -0.99 17.65
C GLY A 55 4.61 -0.07 16.75
N THR A 56 5.03 1.18 16.65
CA THR A 56 4.37 2.14 15.78
C THR A 56 4.54 1.76 14.31
N VAL A 57 5.75 1.35 13.92
CA VAL A 57 5.99 0.89 12.56
C VAL A 57 5.11 -0.32 12.26
N SER A 58 5.08 -1.29 13.17
CA SER A 58 4.25 -2.48 13.00
C SER A 58 2.78 -2.13 12.82
N HIS A 59 2.29 -1.18 13.60
CA HIS A 59 0.90 -0.77 13.50
C HIS A 59 0.62 -0.18 12.11
N HIS A 60 1.49 0.69 11.63
CA HIS A 60 1.31 1.29 10.31
C HIS A 60 1.38 0.26 9.20
N MET A 61 2.29 -0.71 9.32
CA MET A 61 2.39 -1.78 8.34
C MET A 61 1.12 -2.60 8.30
N LYS A 62 0.56 -2.87 9.46
CA LYS A 62 -0.68 -3.64 9.54
C LYS A 62 -1.82 -2.90 8.85
N GLU A 63 -1.91 -1.58 9.05
CA GLU A 63 -2.95 -0.78 8.40
C GLU A 63 -2.78 -0.80 6.88
N LEU A 64 -1.55 -0.68 6.41
CA LEU A 64 -1.29 -0.72 4.97
C LEU A 64 -1.60 -2.09 4.38
N MET A 65 -1.30 -3.16 5.11
CA MET A 65 -1.63 -4.51 4.66
C MET A 65 -3.13 -4.74 4.64
N ASN A 66 -3.83 -4.26 5.67
CA ASN A 66 -5.29 -4.41 5.72
C ASN A 66 -5.97 -3.68 4.57
N ALA A 67 -5.39 -2.58 4.13
CA ALA A 67 -5.92 -1.85 2.98
C ALA A 67 -5.55 -2.50 1.65
N GLY A 68 -4.67 -3.49 1.68
CA GLY A 68 -4.23 -4.17 0.47
C GLY A 68 -3.15 -3.43 -0.29
N LEU A 69 -2.55 -2.40 0.30
CA LEU A 69 -1.57 -1.58 -0.40
C LEU A 69 -0.19 -2.21 -0.44
N ILE A 70 0.12 -3.05 0.51
CA ILE A 70 1.39 -3.77 0.55
C ILE A 70 1.12 -5.22 0.91
N GLN A 71 2.09 -6.05 0.59
CA GLN A 71 2.09 -7.44 1.04
C GLN A 71 3.43 -7.72 1.69
N SER A 72 3.45 -8.68 2.60
CA SER A 72 4.66 -9.05 3.30
C SER A 72 5.13 -10.42 2.81
N ARG A 73 6.44 -10.61 2.86
CA ARG A 73 7.05 -11.89 2.57
C ARG A 73 8.07 -12.17 3.66
N LYS A 74 7.97 -13.34 4.25
CA LYS A 74 8.89 -13.73 5.30
C LYS A 74 9.96 -14.63 4.73
N GLU A 75 11.21 -14.32 5.05
CA GLU A 75 12.33 -15.13 4.63
C GLU A 75 13.19 -15.40 5.87
N GLY A 76 13.13 -16.62 6.37
CA GLY A 76 13.75 -16.93 7.65
C GLY A 76 13.09 -16.11 8.74
N GLN A 77 13.90 -15.33 9.46
CA GLN A 77 13.37 -14.46 10.49
C GLN A 77 13.21 -13.02 10.01
N PHE A 78 13.40 -12.79 8.70
CA PHE A 78 13.32 -11.45 8.15
C PHE A 78 12.01 -11.25 7.40
N MET A 79 11.44 -10.07 7.58
CA MET A 79 10.20 -9.69 6.93
C MET A 79 10.48 -8.63 5.88
N HIS A 80 9.92 -8.80 4.70
CA HIS A 80 10.06 -7.84 3.61
C HIS A 80 8.70 -7.37 3.17
N PHE A 81 8.60 -6.12 2.74
CA PHE A 81 7.36 -5.54 2.25
C PHE A 81 7.48 -5.13 0.80
N GLU A 82 6.39 -5.24 0.09
CA GLU A 82 6.35 -4.93 -1.32
C GLU A 82 5.04 -4.20 -1.62
N ILE A 83 5.11 -3.18 -2.47
CA ILE A 83 3.91 -2.45 -2.90
C ILE A 83 3.06 -3.34 -3.80
N ARG A 84 1.77 -3.32 -3.56
CA ARG A 84 0.82 -3.95 -4.47
C ARG A 84 0.36 -2.90 -5.48
N ARG A 85 1.10 -2.81 -6.56
CA ARG A 85 0.88 -1.78 -7.58
C ARG A 85 -0.51 -1.82 -8.18
N GLU A 86 -1.06 -3.01 -8.34
CA GLU A 86 -2.38 -3.17 -8.93
C GLU A 86 -3.47 -2.56 -8.06
N VAL A 87 -3.29 -2.57 -6.74
CA VAL A 87 -4.26 -1.97 -5.83
C VAL A 87 -4.21 -0.46 -5.93
N LEU A 88 -3.00 0.11 -5.97
CA LEU A 88 -2.85 1.54 -6.15
C LEU A 88 -3.43 2.01 -7.48
N ALA A 89 -3.18 1.25 -8.54
CA ALA A 89 -3.72 1.60 -9.85
C ALA A 89 -5.24 1.56 -9.84
N ALA A 90 -5.82 0.53 -9.23
CA ALA A 90 -7.27 0.42 -9.14
C ALA A 90 -7.86 1.54 -8.30
N TYR A 91 -7.19 1.90 -7.21
CA TYR A 91 -7.65 2.99 -6.36
C TYR A 91 -7.63 4.32 -7.11
N SER A 92 -6.51 4.59 -7.81
CA SER A 92 -6.39 5.84 -8.58
C SER A 92 -7.47 5.95 -9.63
N ALA A 93 -7.72 4.86 -10.36
CA ALA A 93 -8.74 4.85 -11.39
C ALA A 93 -10.13 5.07 -10.81
N GLU A 94 -10.41 4.43 -9.69
CA GLU A 94 -11.71 4.57 -9.06
C GLU A 94 -11.92 5.97 -8.51
N LEU A 95 -10.86 6.55 -7.94
CA LEU A 95 -10.92 7.91 -7.43
C LEU A 95 -11.25 8.88 -8.55
N MET A 96 -10.57 8.75 -9.67
CA MET A 96 -10.82 9.61 -10.83
C MET A 96 -12.25 9.43 -11.33
N ARG A 97 -12.69 8.19 -11.41
CA ARG A 97 -14.04 7.90 -11.90
C ARG A 97 -15.11 8.53 -11.01
N ARG A 98 -14.89 8.53 -9.69
CA ARG A 98 -15.88 9.08 -8.76
C ARG A 98 -15.92 10.58 -8.72
N VAL A 99 -14.77 11.22 -8.91
CA VAL A 99 -14.62 12.64 -8.64
C VAL A 99 -14.61 13.47 -9.90
N VAL A 100 -14.08 12.95 -10.98
CA VAL A 100 -13.87 13.73 -12.20
C VAL A 100 -14.90 13.35 -13.24
N ARG A 101 -15.59 14.35 -13.76
CA ARG A 101 -16.53 14.14 -14.85
C ARG A 101 -15.75 13.96 -16.14
N THR A 102 -16.25 13.07 -16.96
CA THR A 102 -15.54 12.74 -18.18
C THR A 102 -16.34 13.04 -19.44
N ASP A 103 -17.44 13.73 -19.32
CA ASP A 103 -18.26 14.08 -20.49
C ASP A 103 -17.75 15.26 -21.32
#